data_262ea8c9f3da57a8a2ac54cd88516172
#
_entry.id   262ea8c9f3da57a8a2ac54cd88516172
#
_cell.length_a   1.000
_cell.length_b   1.000
_cell.length_c   1.000
_cell.angle_alpha   90.00
_cell.angle_beta   90.00
_cell.angle_gamma   90.00
#
_symmetry.space_group_name_H-M   'P 1'
#
loop_
_entity.id
_entity.type
_entity.pdbx_description
1 polymer ?
#
loop_
_entity_poly.entity_id
_entity_poly.type
_entity_poly.pdbx_seq_one_letter_code
_entity_poly.pdbx_strand_id
1 'polypeptide(L)'
;MKILELFNVSGKVAIVTGGSRGIGEMIAAGLLANGVKVYVTARKEAALIEKAEELSEKYECECIPVPCDLSSMEGIMNFTNYIESNEEHIDFLINNAGASWGEPYAEYSEKGWDKVMDLNVKSIFYLTQKLTPILKMKASIEDPSRVINIGSIDGLNVPAIESYAYGTSKAAVHH
;
A
#
# COMPACT_ATOMS: atom_id res chain seq x y z
N MET A 1 -16.90 -4.37 27.28
CA MET A 1 -16.10 -4.58 26.04
C MET A 1 -14.71 -5.02 26.45
N LYS A 2 -14.27 -6.17 25.99
CA LYS A 2 -12.90 -6.64 26.27
C LYS A 2 -11.92 -6.00 25.28
N ILE A 3 -10.69 -5.73 25.72
CA ILE A 3 -9.65 -5.12 24.86
C ILE A 3 -9.43 -5.93 23.57
N LEU A 4 -9.43 -7.26 23.66
CA LEU A 4 -9.28 -8.15 22.51
C LEU A 4 -10.44 -8.03 21.49
N GLU A 5 -11.64 -7.70 21.95
CA GLU A 5 -12.78 -7.47 21.05
C GLU A 5 -12.65 -6.12 20.32
N LEU A 6 -12.09 -5.11 21.01
CA LEU A 6 -11.91 -3.75 20.47
C LEU A 6 -10.94 -3.71 19.27
N PHE A 7 -9.91 -4.55 19.32
CA PHE A 7 -8.87 -4.61 18.28
C PHE A 7 -8.98 -5.86 17.39
N ASN A 8 -10.10 -6.57 17.45
CA ASN A 8 -10.30 -7.75 16.61
C ASN A 8 -10.47 -7.34 15.14
N VAL A 9 -9.60 -7.87 14.29
CA VAL A 9 -9.60 -7.67 12.84
C VAL A 9 -9.76 -8.98 12.06
N SER A 10 -9.98 -10.10 12.77
CA SER A 10 -10.12 -11.42 12.14
C SER A 10 -11.29 -11.45 11.14
N GLY A 11 -11.08 -12.11 9.99
CA GLY A 11 -12.06 -12.21 8.92
C GLY A 11 -12.20 -10.96 8.05
N LYS A 12 -11.40 -9.91 8.28
CA LYS A 12 -11.33 -8.72 7.43
C LYS A 12 -10.44 -8.93 6.22
N VAL A 13 -10.59 -8.06 5.21
CA VAL A 13 -9.83 -8.09 3.96
C VAL A 13 -9.00 -6.81 3.83
N ALA A 14 -7.71 -6.97 3.56
CA ALA A 14 -6.76 -5.87 3.45
C ALA A 14 -6.01 -5.86 2.12
N ILE A 15 -5.64 -4.67 1.66
CA ILE A 15 -4.68 -4.45 0.59
C ILE A 15 -3.44 -3.77 1.20
N VAL A 16 -2.25 -4.32 0.94
CA VAL A 16 -0.97 -3.72 1.31
C VAL A 16 -0.12 -3.52 0.06
N THR A 17 0.05 -2.27 -0.35
CA THR A 17 0.89 -1.96 -1.51
C THR A 17 2.38 -2.00 -1.12
N GLY A 18 3.24 -2.55 -2.00
CA GLY A 18 4.66 -2.73 -1.69
C GLY A 18 4.91 -3.81 -0.63
N GLY A 19 4.10 -4.89 -0.62
CA GLY A 19 4.08 -5.91 0.43
C GLY A 19 5.18 -6.98 0.35
N SER A 20 6.05 -6.96 -0.68
CA SER A 20 7.07 -8.01 -0.87
C SER A 20 8.30 -7.89 0.03
N ARG A 21 8.49 -6.80 0.76
CA ARG A 21 9.65 -6.56 1.63
C ARG A 21 9.45 -5.40 2.60
N GLY A 22 10.31 -5.31 3.61
CA GLY A 22 10.42 -4.17 4.53
C GLY A 22 9.12 -3.88 5.28
N ILE A 23 8.75 -2.61 5.38
CA ILE A 23 7.56 -2.16 6.15
C ILE A 23 6.27 -2.79 5.63
N GLY A 24 6.10 -2.88 4.31
CA GLY A 24 4.90 -3.50 3.72
C GLY A 24 4.77 -4.99 4.06
N GLU A 25 5.87 -5.75 4.01
CA GLU A 25 5.92 -7.14 4.46
C GLU A 25 5.57 -7.26 5.95
N MET A 26 6.13 -6.39 6.80
CA MET A 26 5.84 -6.39 8.24
C MET A 26 4.37 -6.10 8.53
N ILE A 27 3.76 -5.16 7.80
CA ILE A 27 2.33 -4.85 7.91
C ILE A 27 1.48 -6.04 7.47
N ALA A 28 1.80 -6.65 6.31
CA ALA A 28 1.09 -7.82 5.82
C ALA A 28 1.19 -8.98 6.84
N ALA A 29 2.38 -9.25 7.36
CA ALA A 29 2.61 -10.27 8.38
C ALA A 29 1.79 -10.03 9.66
N GLY A 30 1.74 -8.78 10.13
CA GLY A 30 0.93 -8.42 11.30
C GLY A 30 -0.57 -8.61 11.08
N LEU A 31 -1.08 -8.29 9.90
CA LEU A 31 -2.49 -8.49 9.53
C LEU A 31 -2.82 -9.99 9.42
N LEU A 32 -2.00 -10.77 8.71
CA LEU A 32 -2.16 -12.22 8.56
C LEU A 32 -2.15 -12.94 9.91
N ALA A 33 -1.22 -12.57 10.81
CA ALA A 33 -1.14 -13.12 12.16
C ALA A 33 -2.40 -12.91 13.00
N ASN A 34 -3.26 -11.96 12.59
CA ASN A 34 -4.54 -11.66 13.23
C ASN A 34 -5.75 -12.10 12.39
N GLY A 35 -5.56 -13.02 11.42
CA GLY A 35 -6.64 -13.63 10.65
C GLY A 35 -7.25 -12.72 9.59
N VAL A 36 -6.49 -11.73 9.09
CA VAL A 36 -6.89 -10.86 7.98
C VAL A 36 -6.42 -11.47 6.67
N LYS A 37 -7.30 -11.62 5.68
CA LYS A 37 -6.93 -11.94 4.31
C LYS A 37 -6.22 -10.74 3.68
N VAL A 38 -5.02 -10.92 3.12
CA VAL A 38 -4.19 -9.82 2.65
C VAL A 38 -3.83 -9.95 1.17
N TYR A 39 -4.18 -8.96 0.38
CA TYR A 39 -3.66 -8.76 -0.97
C TYR A 39 -2.38 -7.94 -0.90
N VAL A 40 -1.29 -8.47 -1.45
CA VAL A 40 0.00 -7.76 -1.54
C VAL A 40 0.34 -7.47 -2.99
N THR A 41 0.89 -6.28 -3.26
CA THR A 41 1.32 -5.93 -4.62
C THR A 41 2.74 -5.37 -4.66
N ALA A 42 3.47 -5.72 -5.70
CA ALA A 42 4.78 -5.19 -6.07
C ALA A 42 5.06 -5.48 -7.55
N ARG A 43 6.10 -4.84 -8.12
CA ARG A 43 6.46 -5.01 -9.54
C ARG A 43 7.22 -6.30 -9.85
N LYS A 44 7.98 -6.82 -8.89
CA LYS A 44 8.80 -8.03 -9.08
C LYS A 44 7.95 -9.25 -8.73
N GLU A 45 7.36 -9.86 -9.76
CA GLU A 45 6.40 -10.96 -9.64
C GLU A 45 6.95 -12.14 -8.86
N ALA A 46 8.09 -12.72 -9.26
CA ALA A 46 8.64 -13.91 -8.61
C ALA A 46 8.90 -13.70 -7.10
N ALA A 47 9.51 -12.57 -6.72
CA ALA A 47 9.77 -12.25 -5.32
C ALA A 47 8.48 -11.94 -4.52
N LEU A 48 7.43 -11.44 -5.19
CA LEU A 48 6.14 -11.21 -4.55
C LEU A 48 5.41 -12.51 -4.28
N ILE A 49 5.41 -13.43 -5.25
CA ILE A 49 4.78 -14.76 -5.13
C ILE A 49 5.47 -15.56 -4.02
N GLU A 50 6.79 -15.68 -4.07
CA GLU A 50 7.58 -16.39 -3.04
C GLU A 50 7.28 -15.84 -1.63
N LYS A 51 7.24 -14.51 -1.47
CA LYS A 51 6.94 -13.89 -0.18
C LYS A 51 5.48 -14.13 0.27
N ALA A 52 4.53 -14.09 -0.65
CA ALA A 52 3.13 -14.33 -0.31
C ALA A 52 2.90 -15.80 0.13
N GLU A 53 3.54 -16.75 -0.53
CA GLU A 53 3.52 -18.17 -0.15
C GLU A 53 4.13 -18.38 1.25
N GLU A 54 5.34 -17.83 1.50
CA GLU A 54 5.98 -17.88 2.81
C GLU A 54 5.09 -17.33 3.93
N LEU A 55 4.46 -16.18 3.68
CA LEU A 55 3.58 -15.56 4.68
C LEU A 55 2.28 -16.35 4.88
N SER A 56 1.70 -16.91 3.81
CA SER A 56 0.49 -17.74 3.89
C SER A 56 0.74 -19.01 4.71
N GLU A 57 1.85 -19.70 4.45
CA GLU A 57 2.25 -20.90 5.20
C GLU A 57 2.52 -20.59 6.67
N LYS A 58 3.26 -19.51 6.93
CA LYS A 58 3.67 -19.13 8.29
C LYS A 58 2.50 -18.77 9.20
N TYR A 59 1.48 -18.10 8.66
CA TYR A 59 0.37 -17.58 9.45
C TYR A 59 -0.94 -18.34 9.24
N GLU A 60 -0.93 -19.38 8.41
CA GLU A 60 -2.11 -20.19 8.06
C GLU A 60 -3.29 -19.30 7.61
N CYS A 61 -2.99 -18.24 6.85
CA CYS A 61 -3.94 -17.20 6.42
C CYS A 61 -3.64 -16.76 4.98
N GLU A 62 -4.67 -16.37 4.24
CA GLU A 62 -4.53 -16.05 2.81
C GLU A 62 -3.73 -14.75 2.57
N CYS A 63 -2.53 -14.89 1.98
CA CYS A 63 -1.74 -13.80 1.42
C CYS A 63 -1.71 -13.94 -0.10
N ILE A 64 -2.37 -13.05 -0.82
CA ILE A 64 -2.59 -13.14 -2.27
C ILE A 64 -1.67 -12.16 -3.00
N PRO A 65 -0.73 -12.64 -3.82
CA PRO A 65 0.13 -11.79 -4.61
C PRO A 65 -0.60 -11.27 -5.86
N VAL A 66 -0.55 -9.95 -6.09
CA VAL A 66 -1.06 -9.31 -7.31
C VAL A 66 0.06 -8.44 -7.90
N PRO A 67 0.88 -9.00 -8.81
CA PRO A 67 1.97 -8.26 -9.43
C PRO A 67 1.44 -7.10 -10.28
N CYS A 68 1.87 -5.87 -9.98
CA CYS A 68 1.54 -4.72 -10.82
C CYS A 68 2.51 -3.53 -10.61
N ASP A 69 2.53 -2.61 -11.56
CA ASP A 69 3.22 -1.33 -11.42
C ASP A 69 2.21 -0.19 -11.14
N LEU A 70 2.10 0.17 -9.88
CA LEU A 70 1.21 1.25 -9.43
C LEU A 70 1.68 2.66 -9.85
N SER A 71 2.86 2.83 -10.45
CA SER A 71 3.29 4.13 -10.98
C SER A 71 2.56 4.51 -12.28
N SER A 72 1.84 3.58 -12.91
CA SER A 72 1.06 3.81 -14.11
C SER A 72 -0.45 3.69 -13.87
N MET A 73 -1.25 4.45 -14.63
CA MET A 73 -2.72 4.33 -14.58
C MET A 73 -3.20 2.96 -15.06
N GLU A 74 -2.52 2.36 -16.02
CA GLU A 74 -2.82 1.02 -16.51
C GLU A 74 -2.65 -0.01 -15.39
N GLY A 75 -1.52 0.02 -14.67
CA GLY A 75 -1.27 -0.87 -13.53
C GLY A 75 -2.30 -0.68 -12.41
N ILE A 76 -2.66 0.57 -12.10
CA ILE A 76 -3.70 0.86 -11.11
C ILE A 76 -5.04 0.26 -11.54
N MET A 77 -5.45 0.45 -12.79
CA MET A 77 -6.72 -0.09 -13.31
C MET A 77 -6.73 -1.62 -13.32
N ASN A 78 -5.65 -2.24 -13.77
CA ASN A 78 -5.54 -3.71 -13.78
C ASN A 78 -5.63 -4.28 -12.35
N PHE A 79 -4.94 -3.63 -11.41
CA PHE A 79 -5.01 -4.01 -10.00
C PHE A 79 -6.42 -3.85 -9.41
N THR A 80 -7.06 -2.69 -9.61
CA THR A 80 -8.40 -2.44 -9.06
C THR A 80 -9.45 -3.37 -9.66
N ASN A 81 -9.41 -3.63 -10.97
CA ASN A 81 -10.30 -4.58 -11.63
C ASN A 81 -10.13 -6.01 -11.08
N TYR A 82 -8.87 -6.41 -10.81
CA TYR A 82 -8.60 -7.71 -10.18
C TYR A 82 -9.24 -7.81 -8.80
N ILE A 83 -9.06 -6.78 -7.96
CA ILE A 83 -9.66 -6.76 -6.61
C ILE A 83 -11.19 -6.80 -6.68
N GLU A 84 -11.81 -5.96 -7.51
CA GLU A 84 -13.27 -5.90 -7.67
C GLU A 84 -13.88 -7.20 -8.24
N SER A 85 -13.09 -7.99 -8.98
CA SER A 85 -13.52 -9.29 -9.50
C SER A 85 -13.43 -10.42 -8.47
N ASN A 86 -12.67 -10.25 -7.40
CA ASN A 86 -12.41 -11.28 -6.40
C ASN A 86 -12.99 -10.98 -5.02
N GLU A 87 -13.34 -9.72 -4.75
CA GLU A 87 -13.87 -9.29 -3.45
C GLU A 87 -15.13 -8.44 -3.59
N GLU A 88 -16.08 -8.66 -2.69
CA GLU A 88 -17.27 -7.82 -2.58
C GLU A 88 -17.00 -6.53 -1.78
N HIS A 89 -16.01 -6.55 -0.90
CA HIS A 89 -15.64 -5.42 -0.04
C HIS A 89 -14.17 -5.51 0.38
N ILE A 90 -13.62 -4.37 0.78
CA ILE A 90 -12.30 -4.24 1.40
C ILE A 90 -12.45 -3.46 2.70
N ASP A 91 -11.81 -3.92 3.77
CA ASP A 91 -11.82 -3.24 5.06
C ASP A 91 -10.62 -2.29 5.22
N PHE A 92 -9.45 -2.67 4.71
CA PHE A 92 -8.23 -1.88 4.87
C PHE A 92 -7.49 -1.69 3.55
N LEU A 93 -7.14 -0.44 3.24
CA LEU A 93 -6.21 -0.09 2.18
C LEU A 93 -4.98 0.57 2.80
N ILE A 94 -3.83 -0.10 2.72
CA ILE A 94 -2.55 0.40 3.21
C ILE A 94 -1.69 0.82 2.02
N ASN A 95 -1.61 2.11 1.77
CA ASN A 95 -0.77 2.73 0.75
C ASN A 95 0.65 2.86 1.30
N ASN A 96 1.44 1.78 1.14
CA ASN A 96 2.82 1.69 1.61
C ASN A 96 3.84 1.73 0.46
N ALA A 97 3.46 1.33 -0.76
CA ALA A 97 4.37 1.39 -1.90
C ALA A 97 4.98 2.78 -2.06
N GLY A 98 6.29 2.83 -2.25
CA GLY A 98 7.00 4.08 -2.42
C GLY A 98 8.39 3.89 -3.05
N ALA A 99 8.89 4.97 -3.63
CA ALA A 99 10.22 5.07 -4.18
C ALA A 99 10.92 6.32 -3.63
N SER A 100 12.25 6.25 -3.58
CA SER A 100 13.11 7.40 -3.37
C SER A 100 14.07 7.52 -4.57
N TRP A 101 14.54 8.74 -4.80
CA TRP A 101 15.53 9.04 -5.83
C TRP A 101 16.43 10.15 -5.29
N GLY A 102 17.76 9.94 -5.38
CA GLY A 102 18.77 10.91 -4.95
C GLY A 102 19.67 11.26 -6.13
N GLU A 103 19.77 12.55 -6.42
CA GLU A 103 20.69 13.14 -7.41
C GLU A 103 21.09 14.54 -6.94
N PRO A 104 22.28 15.04 -7.30
CA PRO A 104 22.68 16.42 -7.02
C PRO A 104 21.65 17.44 -7.54
N TYR A 105 21.43 18.51 -6.80
CA TYR A 105 20.41 19.50 -7.17
C TYR A 105 20.56 20.02 -8.60
N ALA A 106 21.77 20.34 -9.03
CA ALA A 106 22.02 20.88 -10.36
C ALA A 106 21.78 19.88 -11.52
N GLU A 107 21.72 18.58 -11.20
CA GLU A 107 21.57 17.49 -12.17
C GLU A 107 20.29 16.68 -11.96
N TYR A 108 19.41 17.14 -11.07
CA TYR A 108 18.23 16.38 -10.69
C TYR A 108 17.29 16.17 -11.89
N SER A 109 17.14 14.91 -12.29
CA SER A 109 16.44 14.53 -13.52
C SER A 109 14.91 14.54 -13.38
N GLU A 110 14.21 14.94 -14.44
CA GLU A 110 12.77 14.81 -14.57
C GLU A 110 12.33 13.34 -14.37
N LYS A 111 13.08 12.39 -14.93
CA LYS A 111 12.84 10.95 -14.73
C LYS A 111 12.85 10.54 -13.26
N GLY A 112 13.81 11.04 -12.48
CA GLY A 112 13.89 10.77 -11.03
C GLY A 112 12.71 11.39 -10.28
N TRP A 113 12.32 12.60 -10.66
CA TRP A 113 11.15 13.30 -10.14
C TRP A 113 9.86 12.52 -10.42
N ASP A 114 9.57 12.22 -11.68
CA ASP A 114 8.35 11.53 -12.11
C ASP A 114 8.21 10.15 -11.46
N LYS A 115 9.31 9.37 -11.43
CA LYS A 115 9.32 8.06 -10.77
C LYS A 115 8.86 8.11 -9.32
N VAL A 116 9.25 9.16 -8.59
CA VAL A 116 8.88 9.32 -7.18
C VAL A 116 7.44 9.84 -7.07
N MET A 117 7.09 10.89 -7.83
CA MET A 117 5.77 11.51 -7.75
C MET A 117 4.66 10.60 -8.24
N ASP A 118 4.89 9.85 -9.33
CA ASP A 118 3.92 8.90 -9.86
C ASP A 118 3.60 7.80 -8.85
N LEU A 119 4.63 7.23 -8.20
CA LEU A 119 4.41 6.14 -7.24
C LEU A 119 3.97 6.65 -5.86
N ASN A 120 4.54 7.74 -5.34
CA ASN A 120 4.31 8.15 -3.96
C ASN A 120 3.06 9.03 -3.78
N VAL A 121 2.60 9.71 -4.84
CA VAL A 121 1.49 10.67 -4.76
C VAL A 121 0.34 10.26 -5.67
N LYS A 122 0.58 10.20 -6.97
CA LYS A 122 -0.44 9.92 -7.99
C LYS A 122 -1.08 8.54 -7.75
N SER A 123 -0.26 7.52 -7.45
CA SER A 123 -0.77 6.18 -7.20
C SER A 123 -1.72 6.14 -5.99
N ILE A 124 -1.36 6.80 -4.90
CA ILE A 124 -2.19 6.86 -3.68
C ILE A 124 -3.55 7.46 -3.98
N PHE A 125 -3.56 8.59 -4.70
CA PHE A 125 -4.80 9.27 -5.04
C PHE A 125 -5.72 8.39 -5.92
N TYR A 126 -5.22 7.91 -7.06
CA TYR A 126 -6.05 7.17 -7.99
C TYR A 126 -6.42 5.76 -7.51
N LEU A 127 -5.51 5.07 -6.82
CA LEU A 127 -5.83 3.77 -6.23
C LEU A 127 -6.95 3.92 -5.18
N THR A 128 -6.83 4.90 -4.27
CA THR A 128 -7.86 5.18 -3.27
C THR A 128 -9.18 5.57 -3.93
N GLN A 129 -9.13 6.45 -4.94
CA GLN A 129 -10.32 6.87 -5.67
C GLN A 129 -11.05 5.67 -6.30
N LYS A 130 -10.31 4.79 -6.99
CA LYS A 130 -10.88 3.61 -7.67
C LYS A 130 -11.44 2.59 -6.69
N LEU A 131 -10.76 2.35 -5.57
CA LEU A 131 -11.20 1.39 -4.55
C LEU A 131 -12.26 1.98 -3.58
N THR A 132 -12.55 3.27 -3.62
CA THR A 132 -13.55 3.89 -2.74
C THR A 132 -14.92 3.20 -2.78
N PRO A 133 -15.48 2.80 -3.94
CA PRO A 133 -16.76 2.10 -3.97
C PRO A 133 -16.74 0.80 -3.15
N ILE A 134 -15.76 -0.06 -3.36
CA ILE A 134 -15.64 -1.36 -2.69
C ILE A 134 -15.26 -1.22 -1.19
N LEU A 135 -14.51 -0.17 -0.81
CA LEU A 135 -14.25 0.19 0.58
C LEU A 135 -15.53 0.61 1.32
N LYS A 136 -16.50 1.20 0.63
CA LYS A 136 -17.76 1.65 1.22
C LYS A 136 -18.81 0.54 1.34
N MET A 137 -18.64 -0.61 0.68
CA MET A 137 -19.72 -1.62 0.54
C MET A 137 -20.24 -2.15 1.88
N LYS A 138 -19.35 -2.42 2.85
CA LYS A 138 -19.72 -2.88 4.19
C LYS A 138 -19.41 -1.88 5.31
N ALA A 139 -18.83 -0.71 4.96
CA ALA A 139 -18.46 0.28 5.94
C ALA A 139 -19.68 0.88 6.66
N SER A 140 -19.61 0.98 7.98
CA SER A 140 -20.58 1.67 8.82
C SER A 140 -19.89 2.65 9.78
N ILE A 141 -20.66 3.37 10.57
CA ILE A 141 -20.12 4.25 11.63
C ILE A 141 -19.45 3.39 12.72
N GLU A 142 -20.00 2.24 13.02
CA GLU A 142 -19.51 1.31 14.05
C GLU A 142 -18.31 0.49 13.57
N ASP A 143 -18.27 0.16 12.28
CA ASP A 143 -17.18 -0.61 11.65
C ASP A 143 -16.76 0.04 10.31
N PRO A 144 -16.02 1.14 10.34
CA PRO A 144 -15.58 1.83 9.13
C PRO A 144 -14.43 1.13 8.44
N SER A 145 -14.40 1.12 7.11
CA SER A 145 -13.19 0.79 6.37
C SER A 145 -12.13 1.88 6.57
N ARG A 146 -10.87 1.52 6.48
CA ARG A 146 -9.75 2.42 6.78
C ARG A 146 -8.76 2.51 5.64
N VAL A 147 -8.39 3.73 5.29
CA VAL A 147 -7.31 4.02 4.35
C VAL A 147 -6.13 4.57 5.15
N ILE A 148 -4.98 3.90 5.06
CA ILE A 148 -3.75 4.25 5.78
C ILE A 148 -2.67 4.58 4.76
N ASN A 149 -2.14 5.80 4.82
CA ASN A 149 -1.05 6.26 3.96
C ASN A 149 0.26 6.31 4.76
N ILE A 150 1.29 5.61 4.27
CA ILE A 150 2.60 5.61 4.93
C ILE A 150 3.37 6.89 4.57
N GLY A 151 3.40 7.81 5.50
CA GLY A 151 4.15 9.06 5.42
C GLY A 151 5.67 8.90 5.62
N SER A 152 6.35 10.00 5.92
CA SER A 152 7.77 10.04 6.33
C SER A 152 8.04 11.33 7.10
N ILE A 153 9.03 11.29 7.99
CA ILE A 153 9.57 12.47 8.64
C ILE A 153 10.15 13.48 7.62
N ASP A 154 10.61 12.98 6.45
CA ASP A 154 11.12 13.82 5.36
C ASP A 154 10.02 14.66 4.68
N GLY A 155 8.74 14.36 4.95
CA GLY A 155 7.63 15.23 4.56
C GLY A 155 7.37 16.39 5.53
N LEU A 156 8.00 16.40 6.70
CA LEU A 156 7.89 17.44 7.73
C LEU A 156 9.17 18.25 7.87
N ASN A 157 10.33 17.67 7.55
CA ASN A 157 11.64 18.27 7.66
C ASN A 157 12.38 18.23 6.31
N VAL A 158 13.31 19.15 6.13
CA VAL A 158 14.24 19.10 4.98
C VAL A 158 15.28 18.01 5.24
N PRO A 159 15.31 16.94 4.43
CA PRO A 159 16.28 15.87 4.61
C PRO A 159 17.71 16.33 4.32
N ALA A 160 18.68 15.72 5.01
CA ALA A 160 20.10 16.00 4.77
C ALA A 160 20.65 15.39 3.46
N ILE A 161 19.85 14.51 2.81
CA ILE A 161 20.21 13.83 1.56
C ILE A 161 19.49 14.50 0.38
N GLU A 162 20.11 14.48 -0.79
CA GLU A 162 19.60 15.11 -2.02
C GLU A 162 18.45 14.30 -2.65
N SER A 163 17.37 14.14 -1.89
CA SER A 163 16.16 13.39 -2.29
C SER A 163 14.94 14.32 -2.42
N TYR A 164 15.08 15.36 -3.23
CA TYR A 164 14.10 16.45 -3.35
C TYR A 164 12.68 15.99 -3.64
N ALA A 165 12.50 15.13 -4.65
CA ALA A 165 11.18 14.58 -4.99
C ALA A 165 10.60 13.75 -3.84
N TYR A 166 11.42 13.01 -3.08
CA TYR A 166 10.93 12.17 -1.98
C TYR A 166 10.33 13.02 -0.86
N GLY A 167 11.07 13.99 -0.34
CA GLY A 167 10.55 14.92 0.68
C GLY A 167 9.27 15.62 0.23
N THR A 168 9.27 16.16 -1.00
CA THR A 168 8.08 16.78 -1.62
C THR A 168 6.90 15.80 -1.68
N SER A 169 7.13 14.56 -2.14
CA SER A 169 6.08 13.55 -2.23
C SER A 169 5.50 13.20 -0.87
N LYS A 170 6.33 13.10 0.17
CA LYS A 170 5.86 12.77 1.52
C LYS A 170 5.15 13.94 2.20
N ALA A 171 5.52 15.19 1.89
CA ALA A 171 4.73 16.36 2.29
C ALA A 171 3.32 16.34 1.63
N ALA A 172 3.26 15.99 0.34
CA ALA A 172 1.98 15.82 -0.36
C ALA A 172 1.12 14.70 0.25
N VAL A 173 1.72 13.57 0.66
CA VAL A 173 1.02 12.47 1.36
C VAL A 173 0.45 12.95 2.70
N HIS A 174 1.19 13.75 3.46
CA HIS A 174 0.68 14.31 4.73
C HIS A 174 -0.49 15.26 4.51
N HIS A 175 -0.44 16.09 3.47
CA HIS A 175 -1.55 16.97 3.09
C HIS A 175 -2.77 16.17 2.64
#